data_4d351e5cbac3e30589d7b908057d9774
#
_entry.id   4d351e5cbac3e30589d7b908057d9774
#
_cell.length_a   1.000
_cell.length_b   1.000
_cell.length_c   1.000
_cell.angle_alpha   90.00
_cell.angle_beta   90.00
_cell.angle_gamma   90.00
#
_symmetry.space_group_name_H-M   'P 1'
#
loop_
_entity.id
_entity.type
_entity.pdbx_description
1 polymer ?
#
loop_
_entity_poly.entity_id
_entity_poly.type
_entity_poly.pdbx_seq_one_letter_code
_entity_poly.pdbx_strand_id
1 'polypeptide(L)'
;QVFPPRASGGGDTDYADVASTGNLTLSGLQTVDGVALTADQRCLAKNQTAAADRGLYIVASGAWIKIGQPKVVEILRGTANGKQRYLLTATNTYSAGGAVYV
;
A
#
# COMPACT_ATOMS: atom_id res chain seq x y z
N GLN A 1 -17.60 -10.90 -3.73
CA GLN A 1 -17.27 -10.51 -3.34
C GLN A 1 -16.81 -10.12 -3.15
N VAL A 2 -17.00 -9.94 -3.39
CA VAL A 2 -16.40 -9.53 -2.86
C VAL A 2 -16.12 -8.80 -2.61
N PHE A 3 -16.07 -8.44 -2.59
CA PHE A 3 -15.70 -7.85 -2.11
C PHE A 3 -15.54 -7.33 -1.72
N PRO A 4 -15.79 -6.98 -1.88
CA PRO A 4 -15.51 -6.49 -1.18
C PRO A 4 -15.50 -6.03 -0.45
N PRO A 5 -15.43 -5.97 -0.28
CA PRO A 5 -15.43 -5.65 0.68
C PRO A 5 -15.39 -4.84 1.24
N ARG A 6 -15.28 -4.25 1.22
CA ARG A 6 -15.18 -3.54 1.82
C ARG A 6 -15.52 -2.94 2.50
N ALA A 7 -15.47 -2.75 2.44
CA ALA A 7 -15.70 -2.36 3.23
C ALA A 7 -16.32 -1.73 3.86
N SER A 8 -16.62 -1.70 3.87
CA SER A 8 -17.12 -1.04 4.61
C SER A 8 -17.22 -1.10 5.81
N GLY A 9 -17.63 -1.27 6.01
CA GLY A 9 -17.87 -1.26 7.16
C GLY A 9 -17.08 -0.96 8.17
N GLY A 10 -16.94 -0.44 8.64
CA GLY A 10 -16.34 -0.15 9.84
C GLY A 10 -14.90 -0.24 9.86
N GLY A 11 -14.45 -0.57 8.80
CA GLY A 11 -13.09 -0.69 8.93
C GLY A 11 -12.29 0.32 8.23
N ASP A 12 -11.13 0.47 8.69
CA ASP A 12 -10.12 1.17 7.97
C ASP A 12 -9.14 0.16 7.38
N THR A 13 -9.65 -1.02 7.05
CA THR A 13 -8.86 -2.05 6.39
C THR A 13 -8.94 -1.85 4.89
N ASP A 14 -7.80 -1.77 4.26
CA ASP A 14 -7.70 -1.61 2.82
C ASP A 14 -6.67 -2.58 2.29
N TYR A 15 -6.41 -2.54 1.00
CA TYR A 15 -5.42 -3.41 0.40
C TYR A 15 -4.51 -2.60 -0.53
N ALA A 16 -3.35 -3.17 -0.80
CA ALA A 16 -2.44 -2.68 -1.82
C ALA A 16 -1.89 -3.87 -2.61
N ASP A 17 -1.59 -3.66 -3.87
CA ASP A 17 -0.93 -4.69 -4.66
C ASP A 17 0.46 -4.96 -4.13
N VAL A 18 1.17 -3.92 -3.76
CA VAL A 18 2.54 -4.01 -3.22
C VAL A 18 2.76 -2.97 -2.14
N ALA A 19 3.83 -3.15 -1.38
CA ALA A 19 4.33 -2.14 -0.45
C ALA A 19 5.77 -1.82 -0.78
N SER A 20 6.16 -0.58 -0.53
CA SER A 20 7.53 -0.12 -0.80
C SER A 20 8.55 -0.83 0.08
N THR A 21 9.79 -0.89 -0.39
CA THR A 21 10.92 -1.36 0.40
C THR A 21 11.92 -0.23 0.65
N GLY A 22 11.68 0.93 0.07
CA GLY A 22 12.50 2.12 0.24
C GLY A 22 11.76 3.34 -0.25
N ASN A 23 12.44 4.45 -0.32
CA ASN A 23 11.85 5.69 -0.83
C ASN A 23 11.54 5.53 -2.32
N LEU A 24 10.35 5.95 -2.72
CA LEU A 24 9.88 5.85 -4.10
C LEU A 24 9.67 7.22 -4.71
N THR A 25 9.82 7.29 -6.03
CA THR A 25 9.25 8.38 -6.81
C THR A 25 7.76 8.10 -6.93
N LEU A 26 6.92 9.04 -6.51
CA LEU A 26 5.47 8.85 -6.46
C LEU A 26 4.84 9.23 -7.80
N SER A 27 5.36 8.66 -8.87
CA SER A 27 4.86 8.88 -10.22
C SER A 27 5.37 7.80 -11.15
N GLY A 28 4.63 7.57 -12.23
CA GLY A 28 5.05 6.66 -13.29
C GLY A 28 4.80 5.19 -12.98
N LEU A 29 4.82 4.40 -14.03
CA LEU A 29 4.70 2.95 -13.90
C LEU A 29 6.08 2.39 -13.60
N GLN A 30 6.21 1.73 -12.48
CA GLN A 30 7.51 1.25 -12.02
C GLN A 30 7.38 -0.10 -11.34
N THR A 31 8.52 -0.73 -11.10
CA THR A 31 8.56 -2.01 -10.40
C THR A 31 8.84 -1.75 -8.92
N VAL A 32 7.99 -2.29 -8.07
CA VAL A 32 8.12 -2.17 -6.61
C VAL A 32 8.06 -3.56 -6.00
N ASP A 33 9.03 -3.87 -5.17
CA ASP A 33 9.12 -5.17 -4.49
C ASP A 33 8.98 -6.34 -5.48
N GLY A 34 9.58 -6.21 -6.65
CA GLY A 34 9.59 -7.25 -7.67
C GLY A 34 8.34 -7.31 -8.56
N VAL A 35 7.39 -6.42 -8.37
CA VAL A 35 6.15 -6.41 -9.13
C VAL A 35 6.11 -5.22 -10.07
N ALA A 36 5.94 -5.48 -11.36
CA ALA A 36 5.78 -4.41 -12.35
C ALA A 36 4.35 -3.85 -12.24
N LEU A 37 4.24 -2.63 -11.78
CA LEU A 37 2.94 -2.02 -11.53
C LEU A 37 2.35 -1.45 -12.81
N THR A 38 1.03 -1.55 -12.91
CA THR A 38 0.27 -0.94 -14.00
C THR A 38 -0.66 0.11 -13.40
N ALA A 39 -1.24 0.94 -14.28
CA ALA A 39 -2.14 2.00 -13.82
C ALA A 39 -3.30 1.42 -13.01
N ASP A 40 -3.76 2.18 -12.03
CA ASP A 40 -4.87 1.86 -11.14
C ASP A 40 -4.58 0.80 -10.09
N GLN A 41 -3.39 0.21 -10.09
CA GLN A 41 -2.97 -0.64 -8.99
C GLN A 41 -2.60 0.22 -7.80
N ARG A 42 -2.50 -0.41 -6.63
CA ARG A 42 -2.24 0.31 -5.39
C ARG A 42 -0.87 -0.01 -4.82
N CYS A 43 -0.24 0.99 -4.24
CA CYS A 43 1.06 0.83 -3.59
C CYS A 43 1.03 1.51 -2.23
N LEU A 44 1.42 0.78 -1.19
CA LEU A 44 1.60 1.37 0.12
C LEU A 44 3.03 1.92 0.20
N ALA A 45 3.17 3.23 0.12
CA ALA A 45 4.45 3.90 0.24
C ALA A 45 4.75 4.13 1.72
N LYS A 46 5.31 3.11 2.36
CA LYS A 46 5.54 3.14 3.81
C LYS A 46 6.93 3.61 4.20
N ASN A 47 7.83 3.73 3.23
CA ASN A 47 9.24 4.03 3.49
C ASN A 47 9.67 5.40 2.97
N GLN A 48 8.73 6.29 2.69
CA GLN A 48 9.08 7.60 2.15
C GLN A 48 9.91 8.37 3.16
N THR A 49 10.97 9.03 2.67
CA THR A 49 11.85 9.86 3.49
C THR A 49 11.05 11.00 4.12
N ALA A 50 10.20 11.65 3.33
CA ALA A 50 9.28 12.65 3.86
C ALA A 50 8.09 11.93 4.47
N ALA A 51 7.95 12.01 5.78
CA ALA A 51 6.92 11.28 6.51
C ALA A 51 5.51 11.61 6.01
N ALA A 52 5.25 12.86 5.66
CA ALA A 52 3.93 13.27 5.18
C ALA A 52 3.56 12.64 3.85
N ASP A 53 4.52 12.10 3.10
CA ASP A 53 4.26 11.44 1.83
C ASP A 53 3.98 9.95 1.98
N ARG A 54 4.02 9.42 3.19
CA ARG A 54 3.72 8.01 3.42
C ARG A 54 2.22 7.79 3.36
N GLY A 55 1.82 6.67 2.80
CA GLY A 55 0.41 6.31 2.70
C GLY A 55 0.13 5.38 1.55
N LEU A 56 -1.16 5.19 1.28
CA LEU A 56 -1.65 4.34 0.21
C LEU A 56 -1.92 5.18 -1.02
N TYR A 57 -1.40 4.74 -2.16
CA TYR A 57 -1.48 5.47 -3.42
C TYR A 57 -2.09 4.62 -4.53
N ILE A 58 -2.74 5.29 -5.47
CA ILE A 58 -3.14 4.70 -6.74
C ILE A 58 -2.05 5.02 -7.75
N VAL A 59 -1.50 3.98 -8.39
CA VAL A 59 -0.41 4.10 -9.36
C VAL A 59 -0.95 4.64 -10.68
N ALA A 60 -0.18 5.49 -11.31
CA ALA A 60 -0.53 6.09 -12.60
C ALA A 60 0.72 6.33 -13.42
N SER A 61 0.55 6.54 -14.72
CA SER A 61 1.69 6.87 -15.59
C SER A 61 2.26 8.25 -15.30
N GLY A 62 1.46 9.12 -14.71
CA GLY A 62 1.90 10.43 -14.20
C GLY A 62 1.97 10.37 -12.68
N ALA A 63 1.66 11.49 -12.04
CA ALA A 63 1.66 11.58 -10.58
C ALA A 63 0.69 10.58 -9.97
N TRP A 64 1.15 9.86 -8.95
CA TRP A 64 0.28 8.96 -8.22
C TRP A 64 -0.70 9.75 -7.37
N ILE A 65 -1.86 9.15 -7.09
CA ILE A 65 -2.92 9.78 -6.31
C ILE A 65 -2.93 9.17 -4.92
N LYS A 66 -2.73 9.99 -3.91
CA LYS A 66 -2.77 9.53 -2.52
C LYS A 66 -4.21 9.29 -2.09
N ILE A 67 -4.50 8.06 -1.65
CA ILE A 67 -5.81 7.73 -1.10
C ILE A 67 -5.88 8.18 0.37
N GLY A 68 -4.81 7.96 1.11
CA GLY A 68 -4.77 8.33 2.52
C GLY A 68 -3.90 7.38 3.33
N GLN A 69 -4.20 7.31 4.63
CA GLN A 69 -3.49 6.42 5.55
C GLN A 69 -4.50 5.51 6.26
N PRO A 70 -4.97 4.45 5.58
CA PRO A 70 -5.85 3.48 6.24
C PRO A 70 -5.14 2.84 7.44
N LYS A 71 -5.91 2.43 8.44
CA LYS A 71 -5.33 1.85 9.65
C LYS A 71 -4.70 0.50 9.42
N VAL A 72 -5.25 -0.26 8.49
CA VAL A 72 -4.74 -1.59 8.15
C VAL A 72 -4.67 -1.70 6.64
N VAL A 73 -3.52 -2.14 6.11
CA VAL A 73 -3.35 -2.37 4.68
C VAL A 73 -2.81 -3.78 4.48
N GLU A 74 -3.54 -4.57 3.71
CA GLU A 74 -3.14 -5.93 3.37
C GLU A 74 -2.45 -5.92 2.02
N ILE A 75 -1.26 -6.50 1.95
CA ILE A 75 -0.42 -6.48 0.76
C ILE A 75 -0.58 -7.79 0.01
N LEU A 76 -1.00 -7.69 -1.25
CA LEU A 76 -1.36 -8.87 -2.03
C LEU A 76 -0.14 -9.56 -2.64
N ARG A 77 0.83 -8.78 -3.11
CA ARG A 77 1.96 -9.31 -3.87
C ARG A 77 3.26 -8.68 -3.43
N GLY A 78 4.36 -9.26 -3.86
CA GLY A 78 5.69 -8.73 -3.63
C GLY A 78 6.61 -9.78 -3.04
N THR A 79 7.90 -9.63 -3.31
CA THR A 79 8.91 -10.57 -2.84
C THR A 79 9.10 -10.48 -1.33
N ALA A 80 9.18 -9.26 -0.80
CA ALA A 80 9.43 -9.05 0.63
C ALA A 80 8.15 -8.86 1.41
N ASN A 81 7.19 -8.10 0.86
CA ASN A 81 6.02 -7.65 1.61
C ASN A 81 4.72 -8.35 1.23
N GLY A 82 4.74 -9.19 0.21
CA GLY A 82 3.53 -9.88 -0.22
C GLY A 82 2.94 -10.75 0.88
N LYS A 83 1.61 -10.77 0.98
CA LYS A 83 0.87 -11.53 1.98
C LYS A 83 1.10 -11.03 3.41
N GLN A 84 1.60 -9.83 3.58
CA GLN A 84 1.78 -9.21 4.88
C GLN A 84 0.68 -8.19 5.13
N ARG A 85 0.45 -7.90 6.39
CA ARG A 85 -0.45 -6.84 6.81
C ARG A 85 0.40 -5.74 7.45
N TYR A 86 0.09 -4.50 7.13
CA TYR A 86 0.74 -3.36 7.77
C TYR A 86 -0.29 -2.55 8.54
N LEU A 87 0.11 -2.13 9.74
CA LEU A 87 -0.75 -1.39 10.66
C LEU A 87 -0.22 0.03 10.80
N LEU A 88 -1.12 1.00 10.78
CA LEU A 88 -0.77 2.38 11.07
C LEU A 88 -0.64 2.51 12.59
N THR A 89 0.59 2.45 13.09
CA THR A 89 0.86 2.43 14.53
C THR A 89 1.02 3.81 15.12
N ALA A 90 1.26 4.80 14.28
CA ALA A 90 1.37 6.21 14.68
C ALA A 90 1.19 7.04 13.42
N THR A 91 1.07 8.35 13.55
CA THR A 91 0.96 9.24 12.41
C THR A 91 2.10 8.98 11.42
N ASN A 92 1.75 8.73 10.16
CA ASN A 92 2.71 8.48 9.08
C ASN A 92 3.62 7.27 9.31
N THR A 93 3.19 6.30 10.14
CA THR A 93 4.05 5.16 10.48
C THR A 93 3.31 3.85 10.29
N TYR A 94 3.80 3.02 9.39
CA TYR A 94 3.27 1.68 9.15
C TYR A 94 4.26 0.63 9.64
N SER A 95 3.76 -0.33 10.40
CA SER A 95 4.56 -1.42 10.94
C SER A 95 3.93 -2.76 10.58
N ALA A 96 4.77 -3.77 10.38
CA ALA A 96 4.30 -5.10 10.01
C ALA A 96 3.38 -5.66 11.10
N GLY A 97 2.24 -6.20 10.67
CA GLY A 97 1.23 -6.77 11.56
C GLY A 97 1.01 -8.26 11.36
N GLY A 98 1.93 -8.93 10.66
CA GLY A 98 1.84 -10.36 10.45
C GLY A 98 1.32 -10.74 9.08
N ALA A 99 1.30 -12.04 8.82
CA ALA A 99 0.89 -12.57 7.53
C ALA A 99 -0.63 -12.52 7.37
N VAL A 100 -1.07 -12.38 6.13
CA VAL A 100 -2.48 -12.45 5.76
C VAL A 100 -2.71 -13.76 5.04
N TYR A 101 -3.73 -14.47 5.42
CA TYR A 101 -4.13 -15.70 4.74
C TYR A 101 -5.14 -15.38 3.65
N VAL A 102 -4.85 -15.84 2.48
CA VAL A 102 -5.67 -15.56 1.30
C VAL A 102 -6.17 -16.85 0.71
#